data_f27efe60a7f8551329141b44eb119536
#
_entry.id   f27efe60a7f8551329141b44eb119536
#
_cell.length_a   1.000
_cell.length_b   1.000
_cell.length_c   1.000
_cell.angle_alpha   90.00
_cell.angle_beta   90.00
_cell.angle_gamma   90.00
#
_symmetry.space_group_name_H-M   'P 1'
#
loop_
_entity.id
_entity.type
_entity.pdbx_description
1 polymer ?
#
loop_
_entity_poly.entity_id
_entity_poly.type
_entity_poly.pdbx_seq_one_letter_code
_entity_poly.pdbx_strand_id
1 'polypeptide(L)'
;YRGSIVGSENSSEWYQYTAFDKYTFQNPIRQNYSHLKAIEAITGYASVDMINVVSFSGDAEFKSERPTGVVKSNELREYIESFPLESLTMDEVYHLTGQLQVRRLPESNKTDKKHVEYLKATHKKRAA
;
A
#
# COMPACT_ATOMS: atom_id res chain seq x y z
N TYR A 1 1.50 12.96 -3.78
CA TYR A 1 0.22 13.51 -3.31
C TYR A 1 0.38 14.95 -2.86
N ARG A 2 -0.56 15.80 -3.21
CA ARG A 2 -0.61 17.21 -2.85
C ARG A 2 -1.94 17.52 -2.18
N GLY A 3 -2.00 18.68 -1.49
CA GLY A 3 -3.24 19.18 -0.93
C GLY A 3 -3.65 18.45 0.34
N SER A 4 -4.93 18.10 0.41
CA SER A 4 -5.51 17.48 1.60
C SER A 4 -6.06 16.10 1.28
N ILE A 5 -5.83 15.15 2.19
CA ILE A 5 -6.40 13.81 2.10
C ILE A 5 -7.46 13.65 3.18
N VAL A 6 -8.61 13.13 2.81
CA VAL A 6 -9.73 12.86 3.70
C VAL A 6 -10.17 11.42 3.49
N GLY A 7 -10.28 10.68 4.57
CA GLY A 7 -10.76 9.29 4.53
C GLY A 7 -10.85 8.70 5.93
N SER A 8 -11.62 7.63 6.03
CA SER A 8 -11.73 6.83 7.25
C SER A 8 -11.40 5.38 6.97
N GLU A 9 -11.09 4.63 8.02
CA GLU A 9 -10.73 3.21 7.91
C GLU A 9 -11.82 2.40 7.20
N ASN A 10 -13.06 2.72 7.43
CA ASN A 10 -14.22 1.95 6.96
C ASN A 10 -14.84 2.46 5.65
N SER A 11 -14.42 3.61 5.14
CA SER A 11 -14.97 4.12 3.88
C SER A 11 -14.39 3.39 2.68
N SER A 12 -15.21 3.15 1.65
CA SER A 12 -14.76 2.48 0.43
C SER A 12 -13.82 3.35 -0.40
N GLU A 13 -14.00 4.65 -0.32
CA GLU A 13 -13.23 5.63 -1.09
C GLU A 13 -12.70 6.72 -0.18
N TRP A 14 -11.53 7.23 -0.56
CA TRP A 14 -10.90 8.41 0.04
C TRP A 14 -10.82 9.52 -0.97
N TYR A 15 -10.60 10.74 -0.49
CA TYR A 15 -10.60 11.94 -1.33
C TYR A 15 -9.30 12.71 -1.17
N GLN A 16 -8.84 13.27 -2.28
CA GLN A 16 -7.74 14.23 -2.30
C GLN A 16 -8.27 15.56 -2.82
N TYR A 17 -8.06 16.61 -2.07
CA TYR A 17 -8.44 17.98 -2.44
C TYR A 17 -7.18 18.78 -2.73
N THR A 18 -7.13 19.36 -3.92
CA THR A 18 -6.15 20.37 -4.29
C THR A 18 -6.82 21.74 -4.34
N ALA A 19 -6.09 22.80 -4.69
CA ALA A 19 -6.67 24.15 -4.77
C ALA A 19 -7.85 24.25 -5.75
N PHE A 20 -7.87 23.43 -6.80
CA PHE A 20 -8.85 23.51 -7.88
C PHE A 20 -9.63 22.22 -8.13
N ASP A 21 -9.17 21.09 -7.60
CA ASP A 21 -9.68 19.78 -7.95
C ASP A 21 -9.96 18.90 -6.74
N LYS A 22 -10.88 17.96 -6.94
CA LYS A 22 -11.15 16.88 -6.01
C LYS A 22 -10.93 15.55 -6.74
N TYR A 23 -10.10 14.70 -6.17
CA TYR A 23 -9.84 13.35 -6.70
C TYR A 23 -10.36 12.31 -5.73
N THR A 24 -10.94 11.25 -6.29
CA THR A 24 -11.41 10.10 -5.52
C THR A 24 -10.49 8.91 -5.79
N PHE A 25 -10.12 8.19 -4.75
CA PHE A 25 -9.34 6.96 -4.89
C PHE A 25 -9.80 5.90 -3.90
N GLN A 26 -9.50 4.65 -4.21
CA GLN A 26 -9.87 3.54 -3.35
C GLN A 26 -9.18 3.66 -1.99
N ASN A 27 -9.90 3.31 -0.91
CA ASN A 27 -9.31 3.23 0.42
C ASN A 27 -8.07 2.32 0.39
N PRO A 28 -6.87 2.86 0.60
CA PRO A 28 -5.63 2.09 0.48
C PRO A 28 -5.44 1.05 1.59
N ILE A 29 -6.09 1.22 2.73
CA ILE A 29 -6.08 0.23 3.80
C ILE A 29 -6.79 -1.04 3.33
N ARG A 30 -7.96 -0.89 2.70
CA ARG A 30 -8.71 -2.03 2.13
C ARG A 30 -7.97 -2.68 0.97
N GLN A 31 -7.39 -1.88 0.10
CA GLN A 31 -6.58 -2.38 -1.01
C GLN A 31 -5.39 -3.20 -0.48
N ASN A 32 -4.71 -2.69 0.50
CA ASN A 32 -3.55 -3.37 1.10
C ASN A 32 -3.96 -4.63 1.86
N TYR A 33 -5.14 -4.67 2.45
CA TYR A 33 -5.67 -5.88 3.06
C TYR A 33 -5.74 -7.05 2.06
N SER A 34 -6.15 -6.78 0.84
CA SER A 34 -6.15 -7.78 -0.24
C SER A 34 -4.73 -8.29 -0.53
N HIS A 35 -3.73 -7.42 -0.48
CA HIS A 35 -2.32 -7.81 -0.63
C HIS A 35 -1.86 -8.71 0.52
N LEU A 36 -2.24 -8.41 1.76
CA LEU A 36 -1.92 -9.25 2.91
C LEU A 36 -2.54 -10.65 2.77
N LYS A 37 -3.76 -10.72 2.29
CA LYS A 37 -4.44 -12.00 2.04
C LYS A 37 -3.77 -12.81 0.94
N ALA A 38 -3.26 -12.15 -0.10
CA ALA A 38 -2.50 -12.82 -1.15
C ALA A 38 -1.18 -13.40 -0.61
N ILE A 39 -0.48 -12.66 0.25
CA ILE A 39 0.75 -13.14 0.91
C ILE A 39 0.44 -14.31 1.83
N GLU A 40 -0.64 -14.25 2.61
CA GLU A 40 -1.10 -15.36 3.45
C GLU A 40 -1.34 -16.63 2.60
N ALA A 41 -2.00 -16.49 1.45
CA ALA A 41 -2.28 -17.62 0.56
C ALA A 41 -1.00 -18.28 0.02
N ILE A 42 0.03 -17.48 -0.24
CA ILE A 42 1.32 -17.96 -0.77
C ILE A 42 2.18 -18.60 0.33
N THR A 43 2.25 -17.96 1.49
CA THR A 43 3.21 -18.32 2.53
C THR A 43 2.63 -19.15 3.67
N GLY A 44 1.31 -19.11 3.86
CA GLY A 44 0.67 -19.68 5.03
C GLY A 44 0.84 -18.86 6.31
N TYR A 45 1.58 -17.73 6.25
CA TYR A 45 1.72 -16.82 7.39
C TYR A 45 0.42 -16.04 7.59
N ALA A 46 -0.11 -16.06 8.81
CA ALA A 46 -1.42 -15.48 9.08
C ALA A 46 -1.44 -13.96 8.87
N SER A 47 -2.40 -13.47 8.10
CA SER A 47 -2.53 -12.03 7.83
C SER A 47 -2.79 -11.19 9.08
N VAL A 48 -3.38 -11.79 10.13
CA VAL A 48 -3.59 -11.12 11.43
C VAL A 48 -2.26 -10.75 12.10
N ASP A 49 -1.18 -11.46 11.80
CA ASP A 49 0.16 -11.20 12.32
C ASP A 49 0.97 -10.25 11.45
N MET A 50 0.40 -9.81 10.34
CA MET A 50 1.02 -8.82 9.44
C MET A 50 0.57 -7.41 9.82
N ILE A 51 1.46 -6.45 9.64
CA ILE A 51 1.17 -5.05 9.91
C ILE A 51 0.81 -4.36 8.60
N ASN A 52 -0.39 -3.77 8.56
CA ASN A 52 -0.85 -3.02 7.40
C ASN A 52 -0.38 -1.57 7.52
N VAL A 53 0.51 -1.17 6.63
CA VAL A 53 1.06 0.19 6.59
C VAL A 53 0.77 0.82 5.24
N VAL A 54 0.26 2.03 5.26
CA VAL A 54 0.03 2.86 4.07
C VAL A 54 0.86 4.13 4.22
N SER A 55 1.72 4.39 3.24
CA SER A 55 2.59 5.56 3.24
C SER A 55 2.25 6.50 2.10
N PHE A 56 2.03 7.77 2.42
CA PHE A 56 1.81 8.81 1.44
C PHE A 56 3.09 9.61 1.21
N SER A 57 3.53 9.67 -0.06
CA SER A 57 4.62 10.53 -0.49
C SER A 57 4.09 11.91 -0.90
N GLY A 58 4.94 12.92 -0.87
CA GLY A 58 4.59 14.28 -1.26
C GLY A 58 4.17 15.15 -0.08
N ASP A 59 3.51 16.26 -0.40
CA ASP A 59 3.20 17.33 0.56
C ASP A 59 1.78 17.28 1.12
N ALA A 60 1.02 16.22 0.80
CA ALA A 60 -0.38 16.13 1.23
C ALA A 60 -0.50 16.04 2.75
N GLU A 61 -1.47 16.77 3.28
CA GLU A 61 -1.81 16.74 4.70
C GLU A 61 -3.11 15.98 4.92
N PHE A 62 -3.16 15.16 5.95
CA PHE A 62 -4.37 14.42 6.32
C PHE A 62 -5.31 15.35 7.11
N LYS A 63 -6.50 15.60 6.59
CA LYS A 63 -7.46 16.56 7.18
C LYS A 63 -8.57 15.93 8.00
N SER A 64 -8.80 14.63 7.86
CA SER A 64 -9.65 13.87 8.76
C SER A 64 -8.80 13.21 9.85
N GLU A 65 -9.42 12.54 10.82
CA GLU A 65 -8.69 11.72 11.78
C GLU A 65 -7.91 10.65 11.01
N ARG A 66 -6.60 10.65 11.21
CA ARG A 66 -5.71 9.74 10.48
C ARG A 66 -5.85 8.32 11.04
N PRO A 67 -6.25 7.33 10.24
CA PRO A 67 -6.32 5.94 10.70
C PRO A 67 -4.96 5.41 11.13
N THR A 68 -4.96 4.45 12.05
CA THR A 68 -3.75 3.76 12.48
C THR A 68 -3.07 3.07 11.29
N GLY A 69 -1.76 3.19 11.19
CA GLY A 69 -0.98 2.60 10.09
C GLY A 69 -0.90 3.46 8.84
N VAL A 70 -1.53 4.62 8.85
CA VAL A 70 -1.38 5.60 7.77
C VAL A 70 -0.34 6.63 8.18
N VAL A 71 0.73 6.72 7.41
CA VAL A 71 1.87 7.57 7.71
C VAL A 71 2.31 8.36 6.48
N LYS A 72 3.06 9.43 6.70
CA LYS A 72 3.80 10.10 5.63
C LYS A 72 5.10 9.34 5.35
N SER A 73 5.65 9.51 4.16
CA SER A 73 6.90 8.84 3.78
C SER A 73 8.05 9.10 4.76
N ASN A 74 8.15 10.33 5.28
CA ASN A 74 9.18 10.70 6.24
C ASN A 74 8.97 10.11 7.64
N GLU A 75 7.79 9.56 7.92
CA GLU A 75 7.44 8.91 9.18
C GLU A 75 7.54 7.37 9.09
N LEU A 76 7.65 6.81 7.89
CA LEU A 76 7.55 5.37 7.65
C LEU A 76 8.60 4.57 8.43
N ARG A 77 9.85 5.00 8.38
CA ARG A 77 10.95 4.32 9.07
C ARG A 77 10.73 4.26 10.57
N GLU A 78 10.38 5.39 11.17
CA GLU A 78 10.11 5.49 12.60
C GLU A 78 8.92 4.63 13.01
N TYR A 79 7.88 4.61 12.18
CA TYR A 79 6.71 3.76 12.41
C TYR A 79 7.09 2.27 12.42
N ILE A 80 7.86 1.81 11.43
CA ILE A 80 8.32 0.42 11.37
C ILE A 80 9.19 0.08 12.58
N GLU A 81 10.11 0.95 12.96
CA GLU A 81 11.00 0.76 14.10
C GLU A 81 10.29 0.83 15.45
N SER A 82 9.05 1.37 15.49
CA SER A 82 8.24 1.40 16.72
C SER A 82 7.73 0.04 17.17
N PHE A 83 7.83 -0.98 16.32
CA PHE A 83 7.50 -2.37 16.66
C PHE A 83 8.74 -3.05 17.23
N PRO A 84 8.85 -3.20 18.57
CA PRO A 84 10.12 -3.53 19.23
C PRO A 84 10.48 -5.01 19.21
N LEU A 85 9.54 -5.89 18.82
CA LEU A 85 9.74 -7.33 18.86
C LEU A 85 9.99 -7.89 17.47
N GLU A 86 11.09 -8.62 17.33
CA GLU A 86 11.31 -9.47 16.17
C GLU A 86 10.30 -10.62 16.22
N SER A 87 9.41 -10.68 15.23
CA SER A 87 8.37 -11.69 15.15
C SER A 87 8.77 -12.93 14.35
N LEU A 88 9.87 -12.85 13.61
CA LEU A 88 10.37 -13.92 12.75
C LEU A 88 11.84 -14.23 13.06
N THR A 89 12.17 -15.52 13.06
CA THR A 89 13.57 -15.95 13.06
C THR A 89 14.19 -15.72 11.69
N MET A 90 15.53 -15.74 11.59
CA MET A 90 16.21 -15.60 10.30
C MET A 90 15.85 -16.76 9.35
N ASP A 91 15.70 -17.96 9.85
CA ASP A 91 15.29 -19.13 9.05
C ASP A 91 13.88 -18.93 8.47
N GLU A 92 12.96 -18.40 9.25
CA GLU A 92 11.62 -18.04 8.79
C GLU A 92 11.65 -16.96 7.73
N VAL A 93 12.48 -15.93 7.90
CA VAL A 93 12.67 -14.86 6.90
C VAL A 93 13.16 -15.43 5.58
N TYR A 94 14.17 -16.30 5.60
CA TYR A 94 14.69 -16.95 4.38
C TYR A 94 13.63 -17.82 3.71
N HIS A 95 12.87 -18.58 4.49
CA HIS A 95 11.82 -19.43 3.96
C HIS A 95 10.71 -18.63 3.29
N LEU A 96 10.20 -17.58 3.95
CA LEU A 96 9.15 -16.71 3.41
C LEU A 96 9.64 -15.95 2.18
N THR A 97 10.86 -15.46 2.21
CA THR A 97 11.47 -14.78 1.06
C THR A 97 11.54 -15.71 -0.15
N GLY A 98 11.96 -16.94 0.06
CA GLY A 98 12.02 -17.96 -1.00
C GLY A 98 10.65 -18.24 -1.60
N GLN A 99 9.61 -18.38 -0.78
CA GLN A 99 8.25 -18.59 -1.24
C GLN A 99 7.74 -17.42 -2.10
N LEU A 100 7.99 -16.19 -1.68
CA LEU A 100 7.58 -14.99 -2.42
C LEU A 100 8.35 -14.84 -3.73
N GLN A 101 9.63 -15.16 -3.76
CA GLN A 101 10.45 -15.11 -4.98
C GLN A 101 9.97 -16.08 -6.04
N VAL A 102 9.56 -17.29 -5.64
CA VAL A 102 9.04 -18.31 -6.57
C VAL A 102 7.74 -17.83 -7.23
N ARG A 103 6.93 -17.06 -6.52
CA ARG A 103 5.64 -16.54 -7.02
C ARG A 103 5.75 -15.18 -7.69
N ARG A 104 6.90 -14.53 -7.59
CA ARG A 104 7.13 -13.22 -8.20
C ARG A 104 7.05 -13.32 -9.73
N LEU A 105 6.41 -12.34 -10.35
CA LEU A 105 6.44 -12.20 -11.80
C LEU A 105 7.89 -11.94 -12.26
N PRO A 106 8.34 -12.57 -13.38
CA PRO A 106 9.68 -12.32 -13.90
C PRO A 106 9.88 -10.83 -14.19
N GLU A 107 11.04 -10.30 -13.78
CA GLU A 107 11.47 -8.99 -14.23
C GLU A 107 11.76 -9.07 -15.72
N SER A 108 10.88 -8.48 -16.53
CA SER A 108 11.05 -8.44 -17.97
C SER A 108 10.48 -7.14 -18.52
N ASN A 109 10.99 -6.75 -19.69
CA ASN A 109 10.44 -5.61 -20.42
C ASN A 109 8.94 -5.78 -20.71
N LYS A 110 8.46 -6.99 -20.81
CA LYS A 110 7.03 -7.29 -21.00
C LYS A 110 6.21 -6.93 -19.76
N THR A 111 6.69 -7.27 -18.58
CA THR A 111 6.01 -6.94 -17.30
C THR A 111 5.94 -5.43 -17.12
N ASP A 112 7.03 -4.73 -17.37
CA ASP A 112 7.10 -3.28 -17.28
C ASP A 112 6.17 -2.60 -18.30
N LYS A 113 6.15 -3.09 -19.53
CA LYS A 113 5.24 -2.61 -20.57
C LYS A 113 3.78 -2.79 -20.18
N LYS A 114 3.40 -3.96 -19.69
CA LYS A 114 2.04 -4.24 -19.23
C LYS A 114 1.62 -3.32 -18.09
N HIS A 115 2.51 -3.06 -17.15
CA HIS A 115 2.26 -2.16 -16.04
C HIS A 115 2.06 -0.71 -16.53
N VAL A 116 2.91 -0.24 -17.42
CA VAL A 116 2.81 1.09 -18.02
C VAL A 116 1.52 1.23 -18.83
N GLU A 117 1.15 0.23 -19.63
CA GLU A 117 -0.09 0.22 -20.39
C GLU A 117 -1.32 0.25 -19.47
N TYR A 118 -1.31 -0.52 -18.39
CA TYR A 118 -2.37 -0.51 -17.39
C TYR A 118 -2.53 0.88 -16.76
N LEU A 119 -1.45 1.52 -16.36
CA LEU A 119 -1.47 2.88 -15.79
C LEU A 119 -2.02 3.89 -16.80
N LYS A 120 -1.59 3.83 -18.07
CA LYS A 120 -2.09 4.70 -19.14
C LYS A 120 -3.58 4.52 -19.37
N ALA A 121 -4.07 3.29 -19.43
CA ALA A 121 -5.48 2.98 -19.58
C ALA A 121 -6.31 3.50 -18.40
N THR A 122 -5.81 3.36 -17.18
CA THR A 122 -6.45 3.85 -15.97
C THR A 122 -6.52 5.39 -15.96
N HIS A 123 -5.47 6.07 -16.37
CA HIS A 123 -5.44 7.54 -16.48
C HIS A 123 -6.41 8.03 -17.57
N LYS A 124 -6.50 7.38 -18.71
CA LYS A 124 -7.48 7.75 -19.76
C LYS A 124 -8.92 7.63 -19.26
N LYS A 125 -9.25 6.58 -18.52
CA LYS A 125 -10.59 6.41 -17.94
C LYS A 125 -10.93 7.48 -16.91
N ARG A 126 -9.96 7.97 -16.16
CA ARG A 126 -10.15 9.04 -15.17
C ARG A 126 -10.24 10.43 -15.81
N ALA A 127 -9.62 10.65 -16.96
CA ALA A 127 -9.65 11.91 -17.70
C ALA A 127 -10.92 12.07 -18.56
N ALA A 128 -11.61 11.00 -18.85
CA ALA A 128 -12.88 11.02 -19.56
C ALA A 128 -14.04 11.15 -18.59
#